data_d2bf60d90cf34db6f844956b0b2e3e7b
#
_entry.id   d2bf60d90cf34db6f844956b0b2e3e7b
#
_cell.length_a   1.000
_cell.length_b   1.000
_cell.length_c   1.000
_cell.angle_alpha   90.00
_cell.angle_beta   90.00
_cell.angle_gamma   90.00
#
_symmetry.space_group_name_H-M   'P 1'
#
loop_
_entity.id
_entity.type
_entity.pdbx_description
1 polymer ?
#
loop_
_entity_poly.entity_id
_entity_poly.type
_entity_poly.pdbx_seq_one_letter_code
_entity_poly.pdbx_strand_id
1 'polypeptide(L)'
;MLSDWFRVKKNRLRRAGTHVLRVVKHRRPRIIVSMTSYPARINTVHLAIRSLLAQKVLPDKIVLWLCKSDFPNREADLPQSLRDVLWHDVEVRWVDDDLKPHKKYFWALQEFPDDYVITTDDDLLYRNTMIGDLLAAHEAHPHAVAAVRTHLIMFNEDGSRTNYEDWIYEAPHYHPALVGVPSMRIFATNGAGTLYPPHAMPPETFDAGMIKKTCLTADDLWLKVMQVKADIPVVAATDDQLLNYVPGTQGEEALCHQNTESGVNNIVLKTILEELQAKGVLADDFDKLVADSSLDALIV
;
A
#
# COMPACT_ATOMS: atom_id res chain seq x y z
N MET A 1 -18.37 12.54 20.10
CA MET A 1 -19.02 11.22 20.28
C MET A 1 -20.34 11.08 19.51
N LEU A 2 -21.37 11.93 19.71
CA LEU A 2 -22.63 11.82 18.97
C LEU A 2 -22.48 12.07 17.44
N SER A 3 -21.67 13.05 17.02
CA SER A 3 -21.43 13.36 15.60
C SER A 3 -20.77 12.21 14.83
N ASP A 4 -19.83 11.51 15.46
CA ASP A 4 -19.12 10.37 14.84
C ASP A 4 -20.02 9.15 14.72
N TRP A 5 -20.87 8.92 15.73
CA TRP A 5 -21.86 7.84 15.69
C TRP A 5 -22.87 8.03 14.53
N PHE A 6 -23.36 9.26 14.35
CA PHE A 6 -24.26 9.57 13.22
C PHE A 6 -23.59 9.44 11.86
N ARG A 7 -22.29 9.82 11.76
CA ARG A 7 -21.53 9.69 10.52
C ARG A 7 -21.27 8.23 10.16
N VAL A 8 -20.90 7.41 11.14
CA VAL A 8 -20.71 5.96 10.98
C VAL A 8 -22.03 5.28 10.59
N LYS A 9 -23.16 5.64 11.24
CA LYS A 9 -24.49 5.10 10.89
C LYS A 9 -24.93 5.53 9.49
N LYS A 10 -24.65 6.78 9.09
CA LYS A 10 -24.95 7.28 7.73
C LYS A 10 -24.14 6.55 6.66
N ASN A 11 -22.85 6.29 6.92
CA ASN A 11 -22.01 5.52 6.03
C ASN A 11 -22.45 4.05 5.95
N ARG A 12 -22.94 3.46 7.04
CA ARG A 12 -23.52 2.12 7.07
C ARG A 12 -24.74 2.00 6.17
N LEU A 13 -25.63 2.99 6.19
CA LEU A 13 -26.80 3.03 5.31
C LEU A 13 -26.41 3.23 3.83
N ARG A 14 -25.37 4.07 3.56
CA ARG A 14 -24.81 4.23 2.22
C ARG A 14 -24.19 2.92 1.71
N ARG A 15 -23.47 2.17 2.55
CA ARG A 15 -22.92 0.87 2.22
C ARG A 15 -24.00 -0.15 1.89
N ALA A 16 -25.07 -0.23 2.71
CA ALA A 16 -26.19 -1.11 2.41
C ALA A 16 -26.81 -0.80 1.04
N GLY A 17 -27.00 0.49 0.73
CA GLY A 17 -27.47 0.93 -0.58
C GLY A 17 -26.50 0.59 -1.73
N THR A 18 -25.19 0.78 -1.50
CA THR A 18 -24.14 0.46 -2.48
C THR A 18 -24.02 -1.06 -2.70
N HIS A 19 -24.17 -1.85 -1.63
CA HIS A 19 -24.15 -3.31 -1.70
C HIS A 19 -25.34 -3.86 -2.50
N VAL A 20 -26.55 -3.30 -2.27
CA VAL A 20 -27.74 -3.66 -3.02
C VAL A 20 -27.60 -3.31 -4.50
N LEU A 21 -27.05 -2.13 -4.82
CA LEU A 21 -26.77 -1.74 -6.21
C LEU A 21 -25.70 -2.61 -6.87
N ARG A 22 -24.73 -3.14 -6.11
CA ARG A 22 -23.71 -4.05 -6.64
C ARG A 22 -24.23 -5.47 -6.87
N VAL A 23 -25.05 -6.00 -5.99
CA VAL A 23 -25.72 -7.30 -6.19
C VAL A 23 -26.53 -7.28 -7.47
N VAL A 24 -27.12 -6.15 -7.82
CA VAL A 24 -27.86 -5.95 -9.09
C VAL A 24 -26.93 -5.70 -10.29
N LYS A 25 -25.70 -5.19 -10.10
CA LYS A 25 -24.74 -4.89 -11.20
C LYS A 25 -23.66 -5.95 -11.46
N HIS A 26 -23.72 -7.11 -10.90
CA HIS A 26 -22.99 -8.39 -11.16
C HIS A 26 -21.61 -8.38 -11.85
N ARG A 27 -20.79 -7.33 -11.91
CA ARG A 27 -19.49 -7.38 -12.61
C ARG A 27 -18.42 -6.34 -12.24
N ARG A 28 -18.41 -5.74 -11.07
CA ARG A 28 -17.22 -4.96 -10.67
C ARG A 28 -16.44 -5.73 -9.63
N PRO A 29 -15.08 -5.80 -9.74
CA PRO A 29 -14.26 -6.22 -8.60
C PRO A 29 -14.66 -5.43 -7.36
N ARG A 30 -14.71 -6.10 -6.19
CA ARG A 30 -14.93 -5.43 -4.91
C ARG A 30 -13.72 -4.58 -4.58
N ILE A 31 -13.90 -3.58 -3.71
CA ILE A 31 -12.82 -2.77 -3.18
C ILE A 31 -12.48 -3.29 -1.78
N ILE A 32 -11.35 -3.96 -1.65
CA ILE A 32 -10.83 -4.48 -0.40
C ILE A 32 -9.73 -3.54 0.08
N VAL A 33 -9.94 -2.84 1.19
CA VAL A 33 -8.86 -2.11 1.85
C VAL A 33 -8.18 -3.04 2.84
N SER A 34 -6.87 -3.12 2.77
CA SER A 34 -6.06 -4.03 3.56
C SER A 34 -4.97 -3.29 4.32
N MET A 35 -4.86 -3.59 5.62
CA MET A 35 -3.90 -2.97 6.51
C MET A 35 -3.37 -3.96 7.54
N THR A 36 -2.27 -3.61 8.20
CA THR A 36 -1.75 -4.35 9.35
C THR A 36 -1.49 -3.39 10.50
N SER A 37 -1.39 -3.93 11.71
CA SER A 37 -0.95 -3.21 12.89
C SER A 37 -0.20 -4.14 13.84
N TYR A 38 0.29 -3.60 14.95
CA TYR A 38 1.05 -4.31 15.98
C TYR A 38 0.76 -3.70 17.37
N PRO A 39 1.20 -4.31 18.49
CA PRO A 39 0.80 -3.89 19.83
C PRO A 39 0.98 -2.41 20.16
N ALA A 40 2.10 -1.80 19.71
CA ALA A 40 2.35 -0.39 20.02
C ALA A 40 1.35 0.58 19.35
N ARG A 41 0.75 0.20 18.20
CA ARG A 41 -0.20 1.03 17.43
C ARG A 41 -1.64 0.58 17.52
N ILE A 42 -1.95 -0.55 18.16
CA ILE A 42 -3.30 -1.12 18.20
C ILE A 42 -4.34 -0.18 18.83
N ASN A 43 -3.91 0.72 19.72
CA ASN A 43 -4.79 1.69 20.37
C ASN A 43 -5.24 2.83 19.45
N THR A 44 -4.51 3.09 18.36
CA THR A 44 -4.74 4.22 17.44
C THR A 44 -5.28 3.80 16.07
N VAL A 45 -5.08 2.55 15.65
CA VAL A 45 -5.48 2.04 14.32
C VAL A 45 -6.95 2.30 13.98
N HIS A 46 -7.83 2.34 14.98
CA HIS A 46 -9.24 2.67 14.79
C HIS A 46 -9.47 4.06 14.16
N LEU A 47 -8.52 5.00 14.28
CA LEU A 47 -8.59 6.33 13.66
C LEU A 47 -8.35 6.24 12.16
N ALA A 48 -7.35 5.48 11.73
CA ALA A 48 -7.12 5.17 10.33
C ALA A 48 -8.35 4.48 9.70
N ILE A 49 -8.88 3.44 10.35
CA ILE A 49 -10.10 2.73 9.92
C ILE A 49 -11.28 3.70 9.78
N ARG A 50 -11.48 4.61 10.73
CA ARG A 50 -12.56 5.62 10.65
C ARG A 50 -12.42 6.54 9.45
N SER A 51 -11.21 6.94 9.10
CA SER A 51 -10.96 7.77 7.90
C SER A 51 -11.27 7.01 6.60
N LEU A 52 -10.98 5.70 6.56
CA LEU A 52 -11.35 4.80 5.46
C LEU A 52 -12.87 4.58 5.38
N LEU A 53 -13.56 4.50 6.51
CA LEU A 53 -15.02 4.45 6.56
C LEU A 53 -15.70 5.75 6.15
N ALA A 54 -14.95 6.86 6.11
CA ALA A 54 -15.45 8.19 5.73
C ALA A 54 -15.22 8.52 4.24
N GLN A 55 -14.70 7.59 3.44
CA GLN A 55 -14.44 7.78 2.02
C GLN A 55 -15.72 8.12 1.23
N LYS A 56 -15.61 8.95 0.18
CA LYS A 56 -16.71 9.23 -0.75
C LYS A 56 -17.09 8.00 -1.57
N VAL A 57 -16.09 7.25 -2.04
CA VAL A 57 -16.24 5.90 -2.59
C VAL A 57 -15.94 4.92 -1.46
N LEU A 58 -16.94 4.19 -1.00
CA LEU A 58 -16.79 3.29 0.13
C LEU A 58 -16.12 1.99 -0.29
N PRO A 59 -15.17 1.44 0.51
CA PRO A 59 -14.68 0.08 0.32
C PRO A 59 -15.82 -0.92 0.63
N ASP A 60 -15.77 -2.07 -0.02
CA ASP A 60 -16.68 -3.17 0.30
C ASP A 60 -16.27 -3.90 1.56
N LYS A 61 -14.96 -3.91 1.84
CA LYS A 61 -14.39 -4.54 3.02
C LYS A 61 -13.11 -3.81 3.44
N ILE A 62 -12.88 -3.75 4.75
CA ILE A 62 -11.59 -3.37 5.35
C ILE A 62 -11.11 -4.57 6.16
N VAL A 63 -9.90 -5.04 5.89
CA VAL A 63 -9.27 -6.17 6.58
C VAL A 63 -8.05 -5.68 7.35
N LEU A 64 -8.04 -5.93 8.65
CA LEU A 64 -6.90 -5.69 9.53
C LEU A 64 -6.22 -7.03 9.85
N TRP A 65 -5.00 -7.22 9.35
CA TRP A 65 -4.18 -8.40 9.58
C TRP A 65 -3.36 -8.25 10.85
N LEU A 66 -3.53 -9.16 11.81
CA LEU A 66 -2.81 -9.16 13.08
C LEU A 66 -2.11 -10.51 13.29
N CYS A 67 -0.88 -10.45 13.80
CA CYS A 67 -0.14 -11.66 14.13
C CYS A 67 -0.64 -12.25 15.44
N LYS A 68 -0.85 -13.57 15.45
CA LYS A 68 -1.32 -14.29 16.62
C LYS A 68 -0.33 -14.26 17.79
N SER A 69 0.98 -14.20 17.54
CA SER A 69 1.99 -14.09 18.57
C SER A 69 1.95 -12.75 19.31
N ASP A 70 1.55 -11.68 18.61
CA ASP A 70 1.46 -10.33 19.18
C ASP A 70 0.21 -10.15 20.06
N PHE A 71 -0.82 -10.96 19.82
CA PHE A 71 -2.13 -10.91 20.50
C PHE A 71 -2.57 -12.32 20.93
N PRO A 72 -1.98 -12.88 22.00
CA PRO A 72 -2.23 -14.26 22.39
C PRO A 72 -3.68 -14.58 22.77
N ASN A 73 -4.41 -13.58 23.29
CA ASN A 73 -5.84 -13.71 23.64
C ASN A 73 -6.78 -13.18 22.56
N ARG A 74 -6.26 -12.87 21.32
CA ARG A 74 -7.03 -12.45 20.14
C ARG A 74 -7.91 -11.23 20.43
N GLU A 75 -9.23 -11.37 20.21
CA GLU A 75 -10.21 -10.30 20.37
C GLU A 75 -10.21 -9.69 21.79
N ALA A 76 -9.79 -10.45 22.80
CA ALA A 76 -9.70 -9.95 24.17
C ALA A 76 -8.55 -8.94 24.35
N ASP A 77 -7.51 -9.03 23.54
CA ASP A 77 -6.38 -8.09 23.57
C ASP A 77 -6.67 -6.79 22.81
N LEU A 78 -7.77 -6.75 22.03
CA LEU A 78 -8.11 -5.56 21.25
C LEU A 78 -8.74 -4.48 22.11
N PRO A 79 -8.34 -3.20 21.96
CA PRO A 79 -8.95 -2.10 22.71
C PRO A 79 -10.42 -1.88 22.29
N GLN A 80 -11.23 -1.34 23.21
CA GLN A 80 -12.64 -1.08 22.95
C GLN A 80 -12.84 -0.16 21.75
N SER A 81 -11.99 0.84 21.58
CA SER A 81 -12.03 1.77 20.44
C SER A 81 -11.90 1.09 19.08
N LEU A 82 -11.11 0.00 19.00
CA LEU A 82 -11.00 -0.83 17.80
C LEU A 82 -12.24 -1.72 17.67
N ARG A 83 -12.65 -2.40 18.75
CA ARG A 83 -13.88 -3.24 18.74
C ARG A 83 -15.11 -2.48 18.27
N ASP A 84 -15.24 -1.19 18.62
CA ASP A 84 -16.36 -0.33 18.23
C ASP A 84 -16.44 -0.06 16.71
N VAL A 85 -15.38 -0.29 15.96
CA VAL A 85 -15.35 -0.14 14.50
C VAL A 85 -15.40 -1.48 13.75
N LEU A 86 -15.23 -2.61 14.45
CA LEU A 86 -15.34 -3.95 13.86
C LEU A 86 -16.81 -4.32 13.67
N TRP A 87 -17.20 -4.58 12.43
CA TRP A 87 -18.54 -4.98 12.03
C TRP A 87 -18.48 -5.55 10.61
N HIS A 88 -19.62 -5.86 9.99
CA HIS A 88 -19.76 -6.59 8.73
C HIS A 88 -18.71 -6.36 7.66
N ASP A 89 -18.28 -5.10 7.49
CA ASP A 89 -17.36 -4.70 6.43
C ASP A 89 -15.95 -4.39 6.96
N VAL A 90 -15.73 -4.48 8.27
CA VAL A 90 -14.43 -4.29 8.94
C VAL A 90 -14.16 -5.52 9.78
N GLU A 91 -13.13 -6.27 9.42
CA GLU A 91 -12.80 -7.53 10.11
C GLU A 91 -11.32 -7.61 10.46
N VAL A 92 -11.02 -8.32 11.53
CA VAL A 92 -9.67 -8.75 11.89
C VAL A 92 -9.42 -10.14 11.32
N ARG A 93 -8.27 -10.32 10.69
CA ARG A 93 -7.74 -11.62 10.26
C ARG A 93 -6.48 -11.94 11.04
N TRP A 94 -6.47 -13.12 11.62
CA TRP A 94 -5.39 -13.61 12.45
C TRP A 94 -4.43 -14.49 11.65
N VAL A 95 -3.14 -14.11 11.61
CA VAL A 95 -2.10 -14.85 10.90
C VAL A 95 -1.08 -15.41 11.88
N ASP A 96 -0.47 -16.54 11.52
CA ASP A 96 0.56 -17.19 12.34
C ASP A 96 1.94 -16.60 12.10
N ASP A 97 2.20 -16.13 10.88
CA ASP A 97 3.50 -15.64 10.45
C ASP A 97 3.58 -14.11 10.51
N ASP A 98 4.53 -13.58 11.30
CA ASP A 98 4.73 -12.14 11.42
C ASP A 98 5.65 -11.61 10.31
N LEU A 99 5.06 -11.34 9.17
CA LEU A 99 5.72 -10.72 8.03
C LEU A 99 5.80 -9.19 8.12
N LYS A 100 5.67 -8.60 9.32
CA LYS A 100 5.78 -7.15 9.55
C LYS A 100 4.87 -6.35 8.59
N PRO A 101 5.31 -5.27 7.88
CA PRO A 101 4.44 -4.51 7.00
C PRO A 101 3.90 -5.31 5.81
N HIS A 102 4.60 -6.38 5.39
CA HIS A 102 4.15 -7.23 4.30
C HIS A 102 2.78 -7.88 4.56
N LYS A 103 2.35 -8.03 5.80
CA LYS A 103 1.02 -8.58 6.15
C LYS A 103 -0.11 -7.87 5.42
N LYS A 104 0.01 -6.55 5.14
CA LYS A 104 -1.07 -5.77 4.51
C LYS A 104 -1.39 -6.20 3.07
N TYR A 105 -0.43 -6.77 2.33
CA TYR A 105 -0.67 -7.23 0.95
C TYR A 105 -0.63 -8.76 0.82
N PHE A 106 0.23 -9.43 1.61
CA PHE A 106 0.62 -10.83 1.42
C PHE A 106 -0.58 -11.77 1.40
N TRP A 107 -1.47 -11.69 2.37
CA TRP A 107 -2.68 -12.52 2.38
C TRP A 107 -3.82 -11.91 1.59
N ALA A 108 -3.94 -10.59 1.57
CA ALA A 108 -5.05 -9.92 0.90
C ALA A 108 -5.07 -10.20 -0.61
N LEU A 109 -3.92 -10.12 -1.29
CA LEU A 109 -3.83 -10.40 -2.72
C LEU A 109 -4.09 -11.87 -3.04
N GLN A 110 -3.82 -12.80 -2.10
CA GLN A 110 -4.10 -14.22 -2.26
C GLN A 110 -5.55 -14.59 -1.94
N GLU A 111 -6.16 -13.95 -0.93
CA GLU A 111 -7.56 -14.23 -0.53
C GLU A 111 -8.59 -13.52 -1.43
N PHE A 112 -8.20 -12.42 -2.07
CA PHE A 112 -9.08 -11.59 -2.91
C PHE A 112 -8.52 -11.41 -4.32
N PRO A 113 -8.16 -12.49 -5.05
CA PRO A 113 -7.44 -12.41 -6.32
C PRO A 113 -8.23 -11.71 -7.43
N ASP A 114 -9.56 -11.74 -7.35
CA ASP A 114 -10.48 -11.16 -8.35
C ASP A 114 -10.97 -9.74 -7.96
N ASP A 115 -10.47 -9.19 -6.87
CA ASP A 115 -10.90 -7.89 -6.33
C ASP A 115 -9.78 -6.85 -6.42
N TYR A 116 -10.15 -5.56 -6.34
CA TYR A 116 -9.19 -4.49 -6.10
C TYR A 116 -8.71 -4.57 -4.65
N VAL A 117 -7.41 -4.71 -4.44
CA VAL A 117 -6.81 -4.63 -3.11
C VAL A 117 -6.12 -3.27 -2.97
N ILE A 118 -6.53 -2.50 -1.97
CA ILE A 118 -5.90 -1.22 -1.64
C ILE A 118 -5.14 -1.39 -0.32
N THR A 119 -3.81 -1.28 -0.37
CA THR A 119 -2.98 -1.32 0.83
C THR A 119 -2.95 0.03 1.52
N THR A 120 -2.96 0.01 2.86
CA THR A 120 -2.96 1.20 3.72
C THR A 120 -2.20 0.91 5.01
N ASP A 121 -1.67 1.96 5.67
CA ASP A 121 -1.00 1.86 6.98
C ASP A 121 -1.95 2.24 8.13
N ASP A 122 -1.57 1.85 9.34
CA ASP A 122 -2.36 2.01 10.57
C ASP A 122 -2.20 3.38 11.25
N ASP A 123 -1.29 4.21 10.73
CA ASP A 123 -0.89 5.50 11.31
C ASP A 123 -1.23 6.72 10.45
N LEU A 124 -2.04 6.55 9.39
CA LEU A 124 -2.44 7.63 8.49
C LEU A 124 -3.95 7.92 8.57
N LEU A 125 -4.28 9.20 8.43
CA LEU A 125 -5.65 9.70 8.23
C LEU A 125 -5.88 9.97 6.74
N TYR A 126 -6.64 9.12 6.09
CA TYR A 126 -6.85 9.14 4.65
C TYR A 126 -7.84 10.22 4.22
N ARG A 127 -7.51 10.98 3.18
CA ARG A 127 -8.43 11.91 2.52
C ARG A 127 -9.68 11.16 2.05
N ASN A 128 -10.83 11.80 2.12
CA ASN A 128 -12.08 11.14 1.77
C ASN A 128 -12.27 10.90 0.26
N THR A 129 -11.32 11.34 -0.59
CA THR A 129 -11.30 11.10 -2.04
C THR A 129 -10.36 9.98 -2.44
N MET A 130 -9.49 9.50 -1.55
CA MET A 130 -8.38 8.59 -1.85
C MET A 130 -8.80 7.38 -2.69
N ILE A 131 -9.85 6.66 -2.31
CA ILE A 131 -10.32 5.49 -3.08
C ILE A 131 -10.83 5.91 -4.47
N GLY A 132 -11.49 7.06 -4.56
CA GLY A 132 -11.98 7.58 -5.85
C GLY A 132 -10.85 7.96 -6.79
N ASP A 133 -9.80 8.60 -6.28
CA ASP A 133 -8.62 9.02 -7.04
C ASP A 133 -7.87 7.78 -7.58
N LEU A 134 -7.68 6.75 -6.74
CA LEU A 134 -7.06 5.49 -7.14
C LEU A 134 -7.85 4.76 -8.23
N LEU A 135 -9.17 4.70 -8.11
CA LEU A 135 -10.01 4.06 -9.12
C LEU A 135 -9.99 4.82 -10.44
N ALA A 136 -9.99 6.15 -10.42
CA ALA A 136 -9.92 6.96 -11.63
C ALA A 136 -8.58 6.76 -12.36
N ALA A 137 -7.46 6.71 -11.62
CA ALA A 137 -6.15 6.41 -12.18
C ALA A 137 -6.09 5.00 -12.79
N HIS A 138 -6.66 4.00 -12.08
CA HIS A 138 -6.73 2.63 -12.60
C HIS A 138 -7.66 2.52 -13.83
N GLU A 139 -8.81 3.21 -13.86
CA GLU A 139 -9.70 3.20 -15.03
C GLU A 139 -9.01 3.77 -16.28
N ALA A 140 -8.14 4.78 -16.09
CA ALA A 140 -7.34 5.33 -17.19
C ALA A 140 -6.17 4.40 -17.60
N HIS A 141 -5.60 3.65 -16.67
CA HIS A 141 -4.42 2.77 -16.86
C HIS A 141 -4.65 1.39 -16.24
N PRO A 142 -5.47 0.51 -16.86
CA PRO A 142 -5.91 -0.76 -16.25
C PRO A 142 -4.79 -1.77 -15.95
N HIS A 143 -3.64 -1.63 -16.58
CA HIS A 143 -2.46 -2.49 -16.38
C HIS A 143 -1.47 -1.93 -15.34
N ALA A 144 -1.73 -0.75 -14.77
CA ALA A 144 -0.86 -0.12 -13.80
C ALA A 144 -1.36 -0.33 -12.37
N VAL A 145 -0.43 -0.39 -11.43
CA VAL A 145 -0.69 -0.18 -10.01
C VAL A 145 -0.88 1.32 -9.80
N ALA A 146 -2.01 1.74 -9.20
CA ALA A 146 -2.27 3.14 -8.91
C ALA A 146 -1.90 3.47 -7.46
N ALA A 147 -1.16 4.55 -7.23
CA ALA A 147 -0.71 4.93 -5.90
C ALA A 147 -0.96 6.41 -5.59
N VAL A 148 -1.31 6.71 -4.33
CA VAL A 148 -1.48 8.10 -3.86
C VAL A 148 -0.13 8.76 -3.65
N ARG A 149 0.81 8.08 -2.96
CA ARG A 149 2.14 8.62 -2.69
C ARG A 149 3.19 7.86 -3.46
N THR A 150 4.01 8.60 -4.21
CA THR A 150 5.02 8.01 -5.09
C THR A 150 6.32 8.80 -5.03
N HIS A 151 7.44 8.08 -5.22
CA HIS A 151 8.75 8.67 -5.45
C HIS A 151 9.16 8.43 -6.90
N LEU A 152 10.07 9.23 -7.42
CA LEU A 152 10.67 9.01 -8.72
C LEU A 152 12.09 8.49 -8.55
N ILE A 153 12.36 7.31 -9.08
CA ILE A 153 13.69 6.71 -9.12
C ILE A 153 14.58 7.54 -10.03
N MET A 154 15.76 7.94 -9.57
CA MET A 154 16.69 8.78 -10.31
C MET A 154 17.87 7.97 -10.82
N PHE A 155 18.47 8.45 -11.93
CA PHE A 155 19.60 7.83 -12.57
C PHE A 155 20.73 8.84 -12.76
N ASN A 156 21.97 8.37 -12.65
CA ASN A 156 23.17 9.12 -12.99
C ASN A 156 23.33 9.25 -14.50
N GLU A 157 24.24 10.12 -14.96
CA GLU A 157 24.55 10.30 -16.39
C GLU A 157 25.09 9.02 -17.06
N ASP A 158 25.72 8.13 -16.29
CA ASP A 158 26.23 6.84 -16.76
C ASP A 158 25.13 5.75 -16.87
N GLY A 159 23.88 6.08 -16.54
CA GLY A 159 22.73 5.18 -16.57
C GLY A 159 22.60 4.28 -15.33
N SER A 160 23.47 4.42 -14.33
CA SER A 160 23.31 3.73 -13.05
C SER A 160 22.24 4.41 -12.22
N ARG A 161 21.47 3.63 -11.44
CA ARG A 161 20.48 4.16 -10.50
C ARG A 161 21.18 4.88 -9.34
N THR A 162 20.63 6.04 -8.92
CA THR A 162 21.11 6.74 -7.71
C THR A 162 20.74 5.98 -6.45
N ASN A 163 21.31 6.38 -5.32
CA ASN A 163 20.86 5.89 -4.02
C ASN A 163 19.40 6.29 -3.75
N TYR A 164 18.74 5.54 -2.88
CA TYR A 164 17.34 5.78 -2.49
C TYR A 164 17.13 7.21 -1.96
N GLU A 165 18.07 7.74 -1.21
CA GLU A 165 18.04 9.07 -0.60
C GLU A 165 18.07 10.20 -1.64
N ASP A 166 18.55 9.91 -2.85
CA ASP A 166 18.65 10.84 -3.98
C ASP A 166 17.43 10.78 -4.92
N TRP A 167 16.44 9.93 -4.62
CA TRP A 167 15.19 9.89 -5.37
C TRP A 167 14.35 11.12 -5.10
N ILE A 168 13.50 11.54 -6.03
CA ILE A 168 12.55 12.64 -5.77
C ILE A 168 11.37 12.07 -4.99
N TYR A 169 11.31 12.37 -3.70
CA TYR A 169 10.20 11.98 -2.82
C TYR A 169 8.97 12.82 -3.16
N GLU A 170 7.78 12.20 -3.06
CA GLU A 170 6.51 12.86 -3.41
C GLU A 170 6.60 13.58 -4.78
N ALA A 171 7.26 12.96 -5.76
CA ALA A 171 7.59 13.60 -7.03
C ALA A 171 6.41 14.31 -7.71
N PRO A 172 5.20 13.76 -7.79
CA PRO A 172 4.03 14.46 -8.36
C PRO A 172 3.58 15.71 -7.57
N HIS A 173 3.92 15.83 -6.28
CA HIS A 173 3.64 17.04 -5.52
C HIS A 173 4.44 18.25 -6.03
N TYR A 174 5.69 18.00 -6.39
CA TYR A 174 6.59 19.03 -6.94
C TYR A 174 6.52 19.13 -8.47
N HIS A 175 6.13 18.04 -9.13
CA HIS A 175 6.05 17.90 -10.58
C HIS A 175 4.68 17.33 -10.98
N PRO A 176 3.60 18.14 -10.98
CA PRO A 176 2.23 17.65 -11.22
C PRO A 176 2.03 17.01 -12.61
N ALA A 177 2.91 17.27 -13.57
CA ALA A 177 2.89 16.64 -14.88
C ALA A 177 3.11 15.11 -14.82
N LEU A 178 3.63 14.57 -13.71
CA LEU A 178 3.78 13.13 -13.48
C LEU A 178 2.47 12.44 -13.11
N VAL A 179 1.42 13.18 -12.70
CA VAL A 179 0.12 12.59 -12.37
C VAL A 179 -0.50 11.96 -13.62
N GLY A 180 -0.96 10.71 -13.49
CA GLY A 180 -1.59 9.97 -14.59
C GLY A 180 -0.60 9.45 -15.65
N VAL A 181 0.72 9.55 -15.43
CA VAL A 181 1.73 8.98 -16.34
C VAL A 181 2.23 7.66 -15.76
N PRO A 182 1.89 6.50 -16.35
CA PRO A 182 2.39 5.21 -15.87
C PRO A 182 3.85 5.01 -16.26
N SER A 183 4.70 4.57 -15.32
CA SER A 183 6.09 4.25 -15.59
C SER A 183 6.65 3.24 -14.58
N MET A 184 7.62 2.45 -15.04
CA MET A 184 8.44 1.60 -14.17
C MET A 184 9.36 2.41 -13.25
N ARG A 185 9.64 3.66 -13.58
CA ARG A 185 10.48 4.56 -12.80
C ARG A 185 9.74 5.16 -11.58
N ILE A 186 8.41 5.07 -11.55
CA ILE A 186 7.60 5.52 -10.40
C ILE A 186 7.61 4.42 -9.33
N PHE A 187 7.95 4.81 -8.10
CA PHE A 187 7.99 3.96 -6.92
C PHE A 187 6.81 4.28 -6.01
N ALA A 188 5.91 3.32 -5.76
CA ALA A 188 4.79 3.48 -4.84
C ALA A 188 5.23 3.26 -3.39
N THR A 189 4.81 4.14 -2.47
CA THR A 189 4.86 3.86 -1.03
C THR A 189 3.51 3.29 -0.59
N ASN A 190 3.48 1.99 -0.27
CA ASN A 190 2.24 1.21 -0.20
C ASN A 190 1.32 1.56 0.98
N GLY A 191 1.80 2.34 1.95
CA GLY A 191 1.02 2.73 3.13
C GLY A 191 0.02 3.86 2.90
N ALA A 192 0.28 4.75 1.93
CA ALA A 192 -0.55 5.94 1.70
C ALA A 192 -1.82 5.69 0.87
N GLY A 193 -2.04 4.48 0.44
CA GLY A 193 -3.09 4.03 -0.47
C GLY A 193 -2.50 3.64 -1.82
N THR A 194 -2.39 2.32 -2.05
CA THR A 194 -1.93 1.76 -3.31
C THR A 194 -2.91 0.68 -3.76
N LEU A 195 -3.48 0.84 -4.96
CA LEU A 195 -4.44 -0.06 -5.55
C LEU A 195 -3.71 -1.07 -6.46
N TYR A 196 -3.87 -2.33 -6.12
CA TYR A 196 -3.48 -3.48 -6.91
C TYR A 196 -4.69 -4.02 -7.66
N PRO A 197 -4.68 -4.04 -8.99
CA PRO A 197 -5.76 -4.68 -9.76
C PRO A 197 -5.74 -6.21 -9.60
N PRO A 198 -6.83 -6.90 -9.94
CA PRO A 198 -6.89 -8.36 -9.92
C PRO A 198 -5.71 -8.99 -10.66
N HIS A 199 -5.12 -10.02 -10.05
CA HIS A 199 -4.02 -10.82 -10.64
C HIS A 199 -2.75 -10.03 -11.03
N ALA A 200 -2.56 -8.81 -10.51
CA ALA A 200 -1.44 -7.96 -10.90
C ALA A 200 -0.07 -8.53 -10.49
N MET A 201 0.01 -9.19 -9.35
CA MET A 201 1.30 -9.56 -8.78
C MET A 201 1.70 -11.00 -9.10
N PRO A 202 2.98 -11.27 -9.43
CA PRO A 202 3.46 -12.60 -9.76
C PRO A 202 3.52 -13.50 -8.51
N PRO A 203 3.48 -14.84 -8.68
CA PRO A 203 3.48 -15.78 -7.55
C PRO A 203 4.66 -15.62 -6.59
N GLU A 204 5.82 -15.21 -7.08
CA GLU A 204 7.04 -14.99 -6.27
C GLU A 204 6.86 -13.86 -5.25
N THR A 205 5.89 -12.96 -5.45
CA THR A 205 5.52 -11.93 -4.45
C THR A 205 5.23 -12.53 -3.09
N PHE A 206 4.79 -13.78 -3.05
CA PHE A 206 4.36 -14.49 -1.85
C PHE A 206 5.42 -15.49 -1.33
N ASP A 207 6.70 -15.33 -1.68
CA ASP A 207 7.80 -16.10 -1.08
C ASP A 207 8.18 -15.53 0.30
N ALA A 208 7.48 -16.02 1.34
CA ALA A 208 7.73 -15.61 2.73
C ALA A 208 9.19 -15.89 3.19
N GLY A 209 9.83 -16.93 2.65
CA GLY A 209 11.22 -17.25 2.94
C GLY A 209 12.18 -16.19 2.41
N MET A 210 11.93 -15.73 1.17
CA MET A 210 12.73 -14.66 0.56
C MET A 210 12.49 -13.33 1.25
N ILE A 211 11.26 -12.97 1.55
CA ILE A 211 10.90 -11.76 2.31
C ILE A 211 11.65 -11.70 3.63
N LYS A 212 11.59 -12.78 4.43
CA LYS A 212 12.29 -12.86 5.73
C LYS A 212 13.80 -12.75 5.60
N LYS A 213 14.36 -13.30 4.53
CA LYS A 213 15.79 -13.29 4.28
C LYS A 213 16.31 -11.92 3.85
N THR A 214 15.53 -11.16 3.07
CA THR A 214 16.05 -9.98 2.33
C THR A 214 15.47 -8.65 2.78
N CYS A 215 14.18 -8.58 3.10
CA CYS A 215 13.46 -7.30 3.18
C CYS A 215 12.29 -7.27 4.20
N LEU A 216 12.38 -7.99 5.31
CA LEU A 216 11.27 -8.16 6.26
C LEU A 216 10.60 -6.86 6.72
N THR A 217 11.31 -5.72 6.69
CA THR A 217 10.81 -4.41 7.12
C THR A 217 10.61 -3.42 5.96
N ALA A 218 10.82 -3.86 4.71
CA ALA A 218 10.82 -3.00 3.53
C ALA A 218 9.91 -3.56 2.42
N ASP A 219 8.62 -3.61 2.69
CA ASP A 219 7.60 -4.14 1.78
C ASP A 219 7.50 -3.34 0.47
N ASP A 220 7.73 -2.03 0.50
CA ASP A 220 7.69 -1.17 -0.68
C ASP A 220 8.75 -1.57 -1.72
N LEU A 221 9.99 -1.86 -1.27
CA LEU A 221 11.08 -2.30 -2.14
C LEU A 221 10.79 -3.67 -2.76
N TRP A 222 10.30 -4.61 -1.94
CA TRP A 222 9.90 -5.94 -2.43
C TRP A 222 8.84 -5.86 -3.50
N LEU A 223 7.76 -5.13 -3.22
CA LEU A 223 6.65 -4.97 -4.16
C LEU A 223 7.10 -4.26 -5.45
N LYS A 224 8.00 -3.29 -5.35
CA LYS A 224 8.58 -2.64 -6.53
C LYS A 224 9.33 -3.63 -7.42
N VAL A 225 10.18 -4.48 -6.84
CA VAL A 225 10.92 -5.48 -7.62
C VAL A 225 9.96 -6.49 -8.26
N MET A 226 8.90 -6.90 -7.55
CA MET A 226 7.88 -7.80 -8.10
C MET A 226 7.04 -7.15 -9.21
N GLN A 227 6.73 -5.86 -9.11
CA GLN A 227 6.08 -5.09 -10.17
C GLN A 227 6.95 -5.05 -11.44
N VAL A 228 8.24 -4.73 -11.29
CA VAL A 228 9.19 -4.71 -12.42
C VAL A 228 9.31 -6.09 -13.08
N LYS A 229 9.42 -7.16 -12.26
CA LYS A 229 9.43 -8.54 -12.76
C LYS A 229 8.18 -8.88 -13.59
N ALA A 230 7.02 -8.35 -13.21
CA ALA A 230 5.74 -8.62 -13.87
C ALA A 230 5.43 -7.63 -15.01
N ASP A 231 6.34 -6.72 -15.35
CA ASP A 231 6.13 -5.66 -16.34
C ASP A 231 4.90 -4.77 -16.02
N ILE A 232 4.71 -4.44 -14.74
CA ILE A 232 3.57 -3.66 -14.26
C ILE A 232 4.06 -2.27 -13.83
N PRO A 233 3.73 -1.21 -14.58
CA PRO A 233 4.09 0.15 -14.20
C PRO A 233 3.28 0.64 -13.00
N VAL A 234 3.76 1.71 -12.39
CA VAL A 234 3.02 2.46 -11.37
C VAL A 234 2.54 3.78 -11.96
N VAL A 235 1.33 4.20 -11.60
CA VAL A 235 0.78 5.50 -11.93
C VAL A 235 0.44 6.28 -10.66
N ALA A 236 0.86 7.55 -10.59
CA ALA A 236 0.46 8.45 -9.51
C ALA A 236 -0.99 8.91 -9.72
N ALA A 237 -1.83 8.71 -8.71
CA ALA A 237 -3.26 9.03 -8.79
C ALA A 237 -3.57 10.52 -8.50
N THR A 238 -2.61 11.26 -7.93
CA THR A 238 -2.82 12.65 -7.47
C THR A 238 -1.48 13.35 -7.22
N ASP A 239 -1.49 14.67 -7.21
CA ASP A 239 -0.40 15.55 -6.75
C ASP A 239 -0.47 15.85 -5.24
N ASP A 240 -1.61 15.59 -4.59
CA ASP A 240 -1.76 15.73 -3.13
C ASP A 240 -1.21 14.48 -2.41
N GLN A 241 0.12 14.47 -2.23
CA GLN A 241 0.88 13.31 -1.74
C GLN A 241 1.33 13.45 -0.28
N LEU A 242 1.03 14.56 0.38
CA LEU A 242 1.44 14.79 1.76
C LEU A 242 0.70 13.86 2.74
N LEU A 243 1.44 13.30 3.69
CA LEU A 243 0.92 12.38 4.68
C LEU A 243 0.29 13.12 5.85
N ASN A 244 -0.91 12.69 6.25
CA ASN A 244 -1.58 13.17 7.45
C ASN A 244 -1.53 12.07 8.52
N TYR A 245 -0.57 12.17 9.42
CA TYR A 245 -0.34 11.14 10.43
C TYR A 245 -1.37 11.17 11.55
N VAL A 246 -1.71 10.00 12.07
CA VAL A 246 -2.43 9.87 13.33
C VAL A 246 -1.55 10.45 14.45
N PRO A 247 -2.05 11.39 15.28
CA PRO A 247 -1.27 11.99 16.35
C PRO A 247 -0.64 10.95 17.30
N GLY A 248 0.65 11.10 17.58
CA GLY A 248 1.40 10.26 18.51
C GLY A 248 1.93 8.93 17.92
N THR A 249 1.84 8.71 16.60
CA THR A 249 2.34 7.48 15.96
C THR A 249 3.74 7.62 15.34
N GLN A 250 4.28 8.84 15.28
CA GLN A 250 5.59 9.13 14.68
C GLN A 250 6.68 9.28 15.77
N GLY A 251 6.87 8.24 16.60
CA GLY A 251 7.94 8.16 17.58
C GLY A 251 9.22 7.54 17.00
N GLU A 252 10.26 7.40 17.83
CA GLU A 252 11.56 6.80 17.46
C GLU A 252 11.45 5.37 16.91
N GLU A 253 10.34 4.68 17.18
CA GLU A 253 10.04 3.31 16.70
C GLU A 253 9.45 3.27 15.28
N ALA A 254 9.24 4.43 14.62
CA ALA A 254 8.71 4.45 13.26
C ALA A 254 9.73 3.86 12.27
N LEU A 255 9.29 2.84 11.50
CA LEU A 255 10.14 2.11 10.55
C LEU A 255 10.82 3.02 9.50
N CYS A 256 10.17 4.14 9.14
CA CYS A 256 10.72 5.10 8.18
C CYS A 256 12.06 5.68 8.66
N HIS A 257 12.22 6.01 9.95
CA HIS A 257 13.48 6.50 10.49
C HIS A 257 14.59 5.45 10.43
N GLN A 258 14.27 4.19 10.74
CA GLN A 258 15.25 3.10 10.71
C GLN A 258 15.70 2.76 9.29
N ASN A 259 14.81 2.84 8.30
CA ASN A 259 15.10 2.43 6.93
C ASN A 259 15.74 3.54 6.08
N THR A 260 15.45 4.81 6.33
CA THR A 260 15.87 5.93 5.47
C THR A 260 17.16 6.59 5.95
N GLU A 261 17.36 6.77 7.27
CA GLU A 261 18.47 7.57 7.81
C GLU A 261 19.85 6.90 7.72
N SER A 262 19.96 5.61 7.38
CA SER A 262 21.22 4.85 7.43
C SER A 262 21.59 4.15 6.11
N GLY A 263 20.99 4.52 4.98
CA GLY A 263 21.25 3.83 3.69
C GLY A 263 20.76 2.38 3.64
N VAL A 264 19.92 1.97 4.60
CA VAL A 264 19.43 0.59 4.72
C VAL A 264 18.64 0.18 3.49
N ASN A 265 17.84 1.09 2.90
CA ASN A 265 17.05 0.81 1.70
C ASN A 265 17.94 0.42 0.50
N ASN A 266 19.13 1.00 0.35
CA ASN A 266 20.06 0.63 -0.71
C ASN A 266 20.60 -0.78 -0.52
N ILE A 267 20.94 -1.14 0.73
CA ILE A 267 21.42 -2.48 1.08
C ILE A 267 20.31 -3.51 0.85
N VAL A 268 19.10 -3.21 1.30
CA VAL A 268 17.94 -4.09 1.16
C VAL A 268 17.64 -4.33 -0.31
N LEU A 269 17.54 -3.26 -1.12
CA LEU A 269 17.27 -3.40 -2.55
C LEU A 269 18.35 -4.22 -3.26
N LYS A 270 19.62 -3.94 -2.97
CA LYS A 270 20.74 -4.73 -3.49
C LYS A 270 20.60 -6.21 -3.12
N THR A 271 20.32 -6.52 -1.85
CA THR A 271 20.15 -7.89 -1.34
C THR A 271 19.00 -8.62 -2.04
N ILE A 272 17.85 -7.94 -2.25
CA ILE A 272 16.72 -8.51 -2.99
C ILE A 272 17.15 -8.89 -4.40
N LEU A 273 17.80 -7.97 -5.12
CA LEU A 273 18.19 -8.17 -6.51
C LEU A 273 19.20 -9.30 -6.65
N GLU A 274 20.25 -9.36 -5.81
CA GLU A 274 21.27 -10.40 -5.80
C GLU A 274 20.65 -11.79 -5.54
N GLU A 275 19.76 -11.91 -4.57
CA GLU A 275 19.12 -13.18 -4.23
C GLU A 275 18.15 -13.69 -5.30
N LEU A 276 17.39 -12.77 -5.94
CA LEU A 276 16.47 -13.14 -7.01
C LEU A 276 17.23 -13.52 -8.29
N GLN A 277 18.34 -12.85 -8.60
CA GLN A 277 19.21 -13.21 -9.71
C GLN A 277 19.86 -14.58 -9.48
N ALA A 278 20.40 -14.83 -8.27
CA ALA A 278 21.01 -16.11 -7.91
C ALA A 278 20.02 -17.29 -8.05
N LYS A 279 18.73 -17.05 -7.83
CA LYS A 279 17.66 -18.05 -7.99
C LYS A 279 17.12 -18.13 -9.44
N GLY A 280 17.55 -17.26 -10.35
CA GLY A 280 17.02 -17.16 -11.72
C GLY A 280 15.57 -16.63 -11.77
N VAL A 281 15.12 -15.95 -10.74
CA VAL A 281 13.76 -15.38 -10.65
C VAL A 281 13.68 -14.03 -11.37
N LEU A 282 14.77 -13.24 -11.31
CA LEU A 282 14.93 -12.01 -12.07
C LEU A 282 16.06 -12.24 -13.08
N ALA A 283 15.70 -12.34 -14.36
CA ALA A 283 16.67 -12.64 -15.43
C ALA A 283 17.36 -11.39 -15.96
N ASP A 284 16.64 -10.27 -16.00
CA ASP A 284 17.12 -9.01 -16.58
C ASP A 284 17.66 -8.06 -15.52
N ASP A 285 18.47 -7.11 -15.98
CA ASP A 285 18.99 -6.02 -15.16
C ASP A 285 17.84 -5.08 -14.71
N PHE A 286 17.59 -5.04 -13.41
CA PHE A 286 16.53 -4.22 -12.83
C PHE A 286 16.63 -2.75 -13.25
N ASP A 287 17.84 -2.18 -13.23
CA ASP A 287 18.05 -0.77 -13.54
C ASP A 287 17.71 -0.47 -15.02
N LYS A 288 17.99 -1.40 -15.94
CA LYS A 288 17.57 -1.27 -17.34
C LYS A 288 16.07 -1.37 -17.55
N LEU A 289 15.39 -2.24 -16.77
CA LEU A 289 13.93 -2.38 -16.84
C LEU A 289 13.21 -1.15 -16.29
N VAL A 290 13.82 -0.48 -15.32
CA VAL A 290 13.25 0.71 -14.67
C VAL A 290 13.58 1.99 -15.42
N ALA A 291 14.72 2.07 -16.13
CA ALA A 291 15.18 3.28 -16.83
C ALA A 291 14.17 3.72 -17.90
N ASP A 292 13.64 4.94 -17.73
CA ASP A 292 12.66 5.57 -18.63
C ASP A 292 12.94 7.07 -18.68
N SER A 293 13.69 7.50 -19.70
CA SER A 293 14.07 8.89 -19.89
C SER A 293 12.91 9.80 -20.32
N SER A 294 11.76 9.23 -20.70
CA SER A 294 10.59 10.03 -21.10
C SER A 294 10.05 10.91 -19.97
N LEU A 295 10.30 10.53 -18.71
CA LEU A 295 9.89 11.31 -17.55
C LEU A 295 10.80 12.52 -17.26
N ASP A 296 12.01 12.57 -17.80
CA ASP A 296 12.96 13.65 -17.51
C ASP A 296 12.43 15.02 -17.96
N ALA A 297 11.69 15.06 -19.06
CA ALA A 297 11.03 16.27 -19.52
C ALA A 297 9.87 16.77 -18.63
N LEU A 298 9.37 15.92 -17.73
CA LEU A 298 8.26 16.23 -16.82
C LEU A 298 8.72 16.75 -15.45
N ILE A 299 10.01 16.70 -15.18
CA ILE A 299 10.60 17.07 -13.88
C ILE A 299 11.52 18.31 -13.98
N VAL A 300 11.49 19.00 -15.11
CA VAL A 300 12.24 20.25 -15.34
C VAL A 300 11.55 21.46 -14.76
#